data_df7f510c07893ace2c14b9d81e0bc08d
#
_entry.id   df7f510c07893ace2c14b9d81e0bc08d
#
_cell.length_a   1.000
_cell.length_b   1.000
_cell.length_c   1.000
_cell.angle_alpha   90.00
_cell.angle_beta   90.00
_cell.angle_gamma   90.00
#
_symmetry.space_group_name_H-M   'P 1'
#
loop_
_entity.id
_entity.type
_entity.pdbx_description
1 polymer ?
#
loop_
_entity_poly.entity_id
_entity_poly.type
_entity_poly.pdbx_seq_one_letter_code
_entity_poly.pdbx_strand_id
1 'polypeptide(L)'
;MASALDGITVVDAAQGMAGALATMFLCDNGARVIRIESTKAGPDREVPGNRVWHRGKESVALDLSEGPDERDTFLRLVRSADVLVETFRPSSPIQKIVDYPRLSAVNPGLVHCSITAYGKRGPLKDEPPIEELVVARMGLLEFAPSFRDGPPHLVHPVANVGAGLLAAQGIVASLLARERTGRGRKVDTSLMAGALVFNPPAVGDRVKPFPFPNRPIGGAPFYSVYECADGQWVQLGCIHSEFIDMAAAVMGILEIVLDPKYGNGRWPTDEKARSELFEIVAGVIKQKPYHEWEKIFEEADVPFARAATVEEAMEDPQVRSNGMTLGLRDPLVGPILQMGPPIQFSETPSEVRGPSPIPGEDTASALASLPGADAETGSLIPDPMKLQPRPLDGVSVLEISNVIAGPAAGKMLADLGADVVKLEPLNGDLSRRTLHQLFMYMNSNKRGVSADTRTVEGQEIARRLAARADVLLANMRPGATDRMGIGTDIMKTLNPRLLETHVTAY
;
A
#
# COMPACT_ATOMS: atom_id res chain seq x y z
N MET A 1 -16.22 20.00 3.12
CA MET A 1 -15.02 20.35 2.30
C MET A 1 -15.01 19.40 1.12
N ALA A 2 -14.52 19.81 -0.03
CA ALA A 2 -14.38 18.92 -1.18
C ALA A 2 -13.34 17.83 -0.85
N SER A 3 -13.61 16.60 -1.26
CA SER A 3 -12.65 15.49 -1.14
C SER A 3 -11.74 15.42 -2.37
N ALA A 4 -10.62 14.70 -2.29
CA ALA A 4 -9.62 14.64 -3.37
C ALA A 4 -10.15 14.12 -4.71
N LEU A 5 -11.18 13.27 -4.68
CA LEU A 5 -11.82 12.67 -5.87
C LEU A 5 -13.29 13.07 -6.03
N ASP A 6 -13.70 14.22 -5.44
CA ASP A 6 -15.04 14.74 -5.67
C ASP A 6 -15.30 14.96 -7.17
N GLY A 7 -16.50 14.59 -7.62
CA GLY A 7 -16.90 14.63 -9.04
C GLY A 7 -16.44 13.44 -9.87
N ILE A 8 -15.64 12.52 -9.33
CA ILE A 8 -15.25 11.28 -10.01
C ILE A 8 -16.30 10.19 -9.78
N THR A 9 -16.80 9.60 -10.86
CA THR A 9 -17.73 8.47 -10.82
C THR A 9 -17.03 7.17 -11.26
N VAL A 10 -17.14 6.15 -10.42
CA VAL A 10 -16.52 4.83 -10.62
C VAL A 10 -17.62 3.78 -10.77
N VAL A 11 -17.57 3.00 -11.82
CA VAL A 11 -18.36 1.76 -11.95
C VAL A 11 -17.50 0.60 -11.49
N ASP A 12 -17.94 -0.06 -10.41
CA ASP A 12 -17.27 -1.21 -9.80
C ASP A 12 -17.98 -2.51 -10.24
N ALA A 13 -17.48 -3.12 -11.30
CA ALA A 13 -17.92 -4.44 -11.79
C ALA A 13 -16.97 -5.56 -11.33
N ALA A 14 -16.09 -5.26 -10.37
CA ALA A 14 -15.11 -6.22 -9.89
C ALA A 14 -15.72 -7.26 -8.96
N GLN A 15 -15.14 -8.45 -8.98
CA GLN A 15 -15.40 -9.53 -8.04
C GLN A 15 -14.18 -9.78 -7.17
N GLY A 16 -14.40 -10.15 -5.91
CA GLY A 16 -13.33 -10.44 -4.97
C GLY A 16 -12.63 -9.20 -4.38
N MET A 17 -11.68 -9.48 -3.50
CA MET A 17 -11.07 -8.50 -2.59
C MET A 17 -10.28 -7.40 -3.29
N ALA A 18 -9.47 -7.73 -4.30
CA ALA A 18 -8.56 -6.76 -4.92
C ALA A 18 -9.30 -5.55 -5.55
N GLY A 19 -10.37 -5.84 -6.32
CA GLY A 19 -11.19 -4.79 -6.92
C GLY A 19 -11.98 -4.02 -5.88
N ALA A 20 -12.54 -4.72 -4.89
CA ALA A 20 -13.29 -4.11 -3.80
C ALA A 20 -12.44 -3.14 -2.98
N LEU A 21 -11.18 -3.49 -2.67
CA LEU A 21 -10.22 -2.62 -2.00
C LEU A 21 -9.84 -1.40 -2.85
N ALA A 22 -9.54 -1.61 -4.14
CA ALA A 22 -9.19 -0.50 -5.03
C ALA A 22 -10.30 0.55 -5.05
N THR A 23 -11.55 0.12 -5.22
CA THR A 23 -12.71 1.03 -5.29
C THR A 23 -13.12 1.58 -3.93
N MET A 24 -12.85 0.88 -2.81
CA MET A 24 -12.99 1.41 -1.46
C MET A 24 -12.07 2.62 -1.23
N PHE A 25 -10.78 2.52 -1.60
CA PHE A 25 -9.85 3.65 -1.49
C PHE A 25 -10.32 4.86 -2.31
N LEU A 26 -10.87 4.66 -3.49
CA LEU A 26 -11.43 5.76 -4.28
C LEU A 26 -12.68 6.35 -3.60
N CYS A 27 -13.54 5.51 -3.04
CA CYS A 27 -14.75 5.90 -2.33
C CYS A 27 -14.45 6.75 -1.08
N ASP A 28 -13.54 6.27 -0.23
CA ASP A 28 -13.11 6.97 1.00
C ASP A 28 -12.48 8.34 0.70
N ASN A 29 -11.99 8.54 -0.53
CA ASN A 29 -11.39 9.79 -0.99
C ASN A 29 -12.34 10.64 -1.84
N GLY A 30 -13.64 10.36 -1.81
CA GLY A 30 -14.66 11.22 -2.39
C GLY A 30 -15.29 10.77 -3.69
N ALA A 31 -14.75 9.74 -4.37
CA ALA A 31 -15.38 9.25 -5.58
C ALA A 31 -16.77 8.64 -5.30
N ARG A 32 -17.71 8.88 -6.21
CA ARG A 32 -18.98 8.15 -6.24
C ARG A 32 -18.73 6.77 -6.82
N VAL A 33 -18.93 5.71 -6.05
CA VAL A 33 -18.70 4.34 -6.51
C VAL A 33 -20.01 3.59 -6.64
N ILE A 34 -20.36 3.20 -7.85
CA ILE A 34 -21.55 2.41 -8.20
C ILE A 34 -21.09 0.96 -8.41
N ARG A 35 -21.37 0.10 -7.43
CA ARG A 35 -21.09 -1.31 -7.50
C ARG A 35 -22.18 -2.05 -8.26
N ILE A 36 -21.77 -2.83 -9.25
CA ILE A 36 -22.66 -3.73 -9.99
C ILE A 36 -22.65 -5.09 -9.31
N GLU A 37 -23.82 -5.54 -8.91
CA GLU A 37 -24.01 -6.84 -8.27
C GLU A 37 -25.02 -7.69 -9.04
N SER A 38 -24.72 -8.99 -9.17
CA SER A 38 -25.67 -9.93 -9.74
C SER A 38 -26.93 -10.05 -8.86
N THR A 39 -28.08 -10.15 -9.47
CA THR A 39 -29.36 -10.44 -8.79
C THR A 39 -29.38 -11.85 -8.18
N LYS A 40 -28.50 -12.73 -8.68
CA LYS A 40 -28.33 -14.08 -8.14
C LYS A 40 -27.40 -14.05 -6.94
N ALA A 41 -27.87 -14.50 -5.79
CA ALA A 41 -27.08 -14.58 -4.58
C ALA A 41 -25.78 -15.38 -4.83
N GLY A 42 -24.63 -14.73 -4.61
CA GLY A 42 -23.31 -15.35 -4.65
C GLY A 42 -22.74 -15.51 -3.24
N PRO A 43 -21.79 -16.43 -3.03
CA PRO A 43 -21.14 -16.64 -1.73
C PRO A 43 -20.40 -15.39 -1.20
N ASP A 44 -20.01 -14.48 -2.05
CA ASP A 44 -19.27 -13.27 -1.67
C ASP A 44 -20.05 -12.31 -0.76
N ARG A 45 -21.40 -12.41 -0.73
CA ARG A 45 -22.25 -11.54 0.09
C ARG A 45 -22.15 -11.84 1.59
N GLU A 46 -21.82 -13.07 1.94
CA GLU A 46 -21.74 -13.55 3.32
C GLU A 46 -20.33 -13.40 3.94
N VAL A 47 -19.34 -13.03 3.13
CA VAL A 47 -17.97 -12.82 3.63
C VAL A 47 -17.93 -11.53 4.45
N PRO A 48 -17.55 -11.59 5.76
CA PRO A 48 -17.55 -10.41 6.62
C PRO A 48 -16.71 -9.25 6.09
N GLY A 49 -15.58 -9.52 5.44
CA GLY A 49 -14.73 -8.53 4.80
C GLY A 49 -15.44 -7.69 3.74
N ASN A 50 -16.41 -8.26 3.03
CA ASN A 50 -17.19 -7.53 2.03
C ASN A 50 -17.98 -6.36 2.64
N ARG A 51 -18.41 -6.48 3.90
CA ARG A 51 -19.09 -5.39 4.62
C ARG A 51 -18.16 -4.20 4.89
N VAL A 52 -16.85 -4.43 4.96
CA VAL A 52 -15.83 -3.38 5.09
C VAL A 52 -15.44 -2.81 3.72
N TRP A 53 -15.18 -3.69 2.74
CA TRP A 53 -14.64 -3.28 1.44
C TRP A 53 -15.65 -2.57 0.54
N HIS A 54 -16.94 -2.68 0.85
CA HIS A 54 -18.01 -2.03 0.08
C HIS A 54 -18.66 -0.85 0.80
N ARG A 55 -18.08 -0.40 1.91
CA ARG A 55 -18.55 0.76 2.66
C ARG A 55 -18.66 2.02 1.78
N GLY A 56 -19.71 2.79 1.99
CA GLY A 56 -19.94 4.07 1.30
C GLY A 56 -20.25 3.99 -0.20
N LYS A 57 -20.31 2.79 -0.79
CA LYS A 57 -20.66 2.59 -2.19
C LYS A 57 -22.17 2.55 -2.38
N GLU A 58 -22.63 2.81 -3.60
CA GLU A 58 -23.99 2.52 -4.05
C GLU A 58 -24.05 1.12 -4.65
N SER A 59 -25.15 0.38 -4.42
CA SER A 59 -25.34 -0.98 -4.97
C SER A 59 -26.44 -0.99 -6.03
N VAL A 60 -26.09 -1.44 -7.23
CA VAL A 60 -27.00 -1.59 -8.37
C VAL A 60 -27.09 -3.07 -8.75
N ALA A 61 -28.31 -3.62 -8.67
CA ALA A 61 -28.58 -4.98 -9.12
C ALA A 61 -28.61 -5.01 -10.66
N LEU A 62 -27.60 -5.65 -11.27
CA LEU A 62 -27.44 -5.75 -12.72
C LEU A 62 -26.66 -7.02 -13.08
N ASP A 63 -27.24 -7.90 -13.88
CA ASP A 63 -26.58 -9.12 -14.32
C ASP A 63 -26.16 -9.03 -15.79
N LEU A 64 -24.90 -8.76 -16.03
CA LEU A 64 -24.32 -8.61 -17.37
C LEU A 64 -24.46 -9.87 -18.25
N SER A 65 -24.81 -11.02 -17.67
CA SER A 65 -25.01 -12.29 -18.41
C SER A 65 -26.44 -12.45 -18.95
N GLU A 66 -27.42 -11.68 -18.44
CA GLU A 66 -28.85 -11.99 -18.69
C GLU A 66 -29.38 -11.49 -20.03
N GLY A 67 -29.12 -10.31 -20.47
CA GLY A 67 -29.78 -9.87 -21.69
C GLY A 67 -29.28 -8.57 -22.31
N PRO A 68 -29.88 -8.12 -23.42
CA PRO A 68 -29.52 -6.87 -24.06
C PRO A 68 -29.85 -5.66 -23.17
N ASP A 69 -31.00 -5.66 -22.47
CA ASP A 69 -31.43 -4.53 -21.63
C ASP A 69 -30.46 -4.26 -20.48
N GLU A 70 -29.97 -5.31 -19.85
CA GLU A 70 -28.92 -5.24 -18.80
C GLU A 70 -27.63 -4.66 -19.34
N ARG A 71 -27.25 -5.07 -20.56
CA ARG A 71 -26.04 -4.57 -21.23
C ARG A 71 -26.18 -3.11 -21.65
N ASP A 72 -27.35 -2.70 -22.09
CA ASP A 72 -27.62 -1.30 -22.44
C ASP A 72 -27.60 -0.41 -21.20
N THR A 73 -28.14 -0.89 -20.10
CA THR A 73 -28.05 -0.23 -18.79
C THR A 73 -26.61 -0.09 -18.34
N PHE A 74 -25.80 -1.14 -18.45
CA PHE A 74 -24.37 -1.07 -18.18
C PHE A 74 -23.64 -0.06 -19.06
N LEU A 75 -23.92 -0.03 -20.36
CA LEU A 75 -23.32 0.93 -21.27
C LEU A 75 -23.71 2.37 -20.94
N ARG A 76 -24.93 2.61 -20.46
CA ARG A 76 -25.32 3.93 -19.94
C ARG A 76 -24.54 4.34 -18.71
N LEU A 77 -24.33 3.42 -17.75
CA LEU A 77 -23.45 3.65 -16.60
C LEU A 77 -22.04 4.00 -17.03
N VAL A 78 -21.45 3.22 -17.94
CA VAL A 78 -20.08 3.46 -18.43
C VAL A 78 -19.94 4.78 -19.20
N ARG A 79 -20.96 5.21 -19.93
CA ARG A 79 -20.94 6.52 -20.63
C ARG A 79 -20.78 7.69 -19.67
N SER A 80 -21.36 7.62 -18.49
CA SER A 80 -21.31 8.67 -17.47
C SER A 80 -20.21 8.48 -16.44
N ALA A 81 -19.43 7.39 -16.52
CA ALA A 81 -18.39 7.06 -15.56
C ALA A 81 -17.02 7.61 -15.98
N ASP A 82 -16.22 7.96 -15.01
CA ASP A 82 -14.81 8.30 -15.18
C ASP A 82 -13.93 7.06 -15.17
N VAL A 83 -14.32 6.07 -14.37
CA VAL A 83 -13.55 4.85 -14.14
C VAL A 83 -14.46 3.62 -14.22
N LEU A 84 -13.95 2.57 -14.85
CA LEU A 84 -14.50 1.21 -14.75
C LEU A 84 -13.44 0.30 -14.12
N VAL A 85 -13.81 -0.45 -13.08
CA VAL A 85 -12.95 -1.50 -12.49
C VAL A 85 -13.63 -2.86 -12.71
N GLU A 86 -12.86 -3.82 -13.25
CA GLU A 86 -13.35 -5.18 -13.50
C GLU A 86 -12.30 -6.24 -13.20
N THR A 87 -12.75 -7.49 -12.97
CA THR A 87 -11.88 -8.63 -12.65
C THR A 87 -12.19 -9.86 -13.51
N PHE A 88 -12.79 -9.69 -14.68
CA PHE A 88 -13.18 -10.80 -15.53
C PHE A 88 -11.98 -11.42 -16.25
N ARG A 89 -11.97 -12.75 -16.31
CA ARG A 89 -10.95 -13.49 -17.05
C ARG A 89 -11.06 -13.24 -18.55
N PRO A 90 -9.96 -13.27 -19.31
CA PRO A 90 -9.99 -13.07 -20.76
C PRO A 90 -10.95 -13.99 -21.51
N SER A 91 -11.13 -15.23 -21.05
CA SER A 91 -12.06 -16.21 -21.63
C SER A 91 -13.51 -16.01 -21.22
N SER A 92 -13.81 -15.12 -20.26
CA SER A 92 -15.18 -14.87 -19.83
C SER A 92 -16.03 -14.27 -20.96
N PRO A 93 -17.27 -14.74 -21.18
CA PRO A 93 -18.19 -14.10 -22.13
C PRO A 93 -18.43 -12.62 -21.83
N ILE A 94 -18.42 -12.22 -20.55
CA ILE A 94 -18.59 -10.84 -20.10
C ILE A 94 -17.45 -9.94 -20.58
N GLN A 95 -16.24 -10.50 -20.78
CA GLN A 95 -15.10 -9.75 -21.29
C GLN A 95 -15.38 -9.04 -22.62
N LYS A 96 -16.24 -9.60 -23.47
CA LYS A 96 -16.68 -8.98 -24.73
C LYS A 96 -17.54 -7.73 -24.51
N ILE A 97 -18.20 -7.65 -23.36
CA ILE A 97 -19.06 -6.52 -22.99
C ILE A 97 -18.20 -5.39 -22.41
N VAL A 98 -17.23 -5.75 -21.56
CA VAL A 98 -16.35 -4.82 -20.84
C VAL A 98 -15.03 -4.53 -21.59
N ASP A 99 -14.93 -4.90 -22.87
CA ASP A 99 -13.70 -4.74 -23.65
C ASP A 99 -13.36 -3.25 -23.87
N TYR A 100 -12.12 -2.87 -23.55
CA TYR A 100 -11.68 -1.46 -23.58
C TYR A 100 -11.84 -0.79 -24.95
N PRO A 101 -11.46 -1.39 -26.09
CA PRO A 101 -11.71 -0.80 -27.42
C PRO A 101 -13.17 -0.41 -27.66
N ARG A 102 -14.10 -1.24 -27.23
CA ARG A 102 -15.54 -0.96 -27.34
C ARG A 102 -15.98 0.17 -26.40
N LEU A 103 -15.56 0.11 -25.14
CA LEU A 103 -15.97 1.09 -24.13
C LEU A 103 -15.32 2.45 -24.36
N SER A 104 -14.07 2.51 -24.79
CA SER A 104 -13.39 3.76 -25.14
C SER A 104 -13.94 4.44 -26.39
N ALA A 105 -14.64 3.71 -27.26
CA ALA A 105 -15.37 4.28 -28.39
C ALA A 105 -16.63 5.04 -27.96
N VAL A 106 -17.27 4.63 -26.86
CA VAL A 106 -18.47 5.30 -26.32
C VAL A 106 -18.12 6.30 -25.21
N ASN A 107 -16.98 6.16 -24.57
CA ASN A 107 -16.45 7.09 -23.57
C ASN A 107 -14.91 7.20 -23.72
N PRO A 108 -14.41 8.13 -24.57
CA PRO A 108 -12.98 8.32 -24.78
C PRO A 108 -12.20 8.75 -23.53
N GLY A 109 -12.89 9.33 -22.53
CA GLY A 109 -12.31 9.73 -21.25
C GLY A 109 -12.23 8.61 -20.20
N LEU A 110 -12.76 7.42 -20.50
CA LEU A 110 -12.84 6.32 -19.54
C LEU A 110 -11.47 5.78 -19.14
N VAL A 111 -11.19 5.76 -17.85
CA VAL A 111 -10.11 4.97 -17.27
C VAL A 111 -10.63 3.58 -16.97
N HIS A 112 -10.13 2.58 -17.70
CA HIS A 112 -10.56 1.18 -17.57
C HIS A 112 -9.51 0.36 -16.84
N CYS A 113 -9.77 -0.04 -15.61
CA CYS A 113 -8.89 -0.87 -14.80
C CYS A 113 -9.34 -2.33 -14.79
N SER A 114 -8.44 -3.23 -15.16
CA SER A 114 -8.68 -4.66 -15.14
C SER A 114 -7.68 -5.35 -14.21
N ILE A 115 -8.20 -6.16 -13.28
CA ILE A 115 -7.42 -6.93 -12.32
C ILE A 115 -7.64 -8.42 -12.58
N THR A 116 -6.59 -9.15 -12.92
CA THR A 116 -6.66 -10.60 -13.18
C THR A 116 -5.78 -11.39 -12.22
N ALA A 117 -5.82 -12.72 -12.23
CA ALA A 117 -4.93 -13.53 -11.41
C ALA A 117 -3.46 -13.37 -11.84
N TYR A 118 -3.16 -13.63 -13.14
CA TYR A 118 -1.80 -13.72 -13.68
C TYR A 118 -1.53 -12.78 -14.86
N GLY A 119 -2.39 -11.82 -15.12
CA GLY A 119 -2.32 -10.96 -16.31
C GLY A 119 -3.15 -11.49 -17.48
N LYS A 120 -3.27 -10.66 -18.53
CA LYS A 120 -4.10 -10.96 -19.73
C LYS A 120 -3.36 -11.75 -20.82
N ARG A 121 -2.09 -12.09 -20.61
CA ARG A 121 -1.23 -12.81 -21.56
C ARG A 121 -0.59 -14.01 -20.89
N GLY A 122 -0.12 -14.94 -21.72
CA GLY A 122 0.59 -16.12 -21.25
C GLY A 122 -0.32 -17.31 -20.92
N PRO A 123 0.28 -18.43 -20.48
CA PRO A 123 -0.44 -19.70 -20.32
C PRO A 123 -1.46 -19.70 -19.17
N LEU A 124 -1.31 -18.79 -18.20
CA LEU A 124 -2.15 -18.75 -16.99
C LEU A 124 -3.20 -17.64 -17.04
N LYS A 125 -3.42 -16.99 -18.18
CA LYS A 125 -4.31 -15.82 -18.31
C LYS A 125 -5.76 -16.07 -17.88
N ASP A 126 -6.21 -17.31 -17.97
CA ASP A 126 -7.59 -17.73 -17.68
C ASP A 126 -7.73 -18.48 -16.34
N GLU A 127 -6.64 -18.57 -15.55
CA GLU A 127 -6.68 -19.19 -14.23
C GLU A 127 -7.48 -18.34 -13.22
N PRO A 128 -8.14 -18.99 -12.25
CA PRO A 128 -8.95 -18.29 -11.26
C PRO A 128 -8.10 -17.42 -10.32
N PRO A 129 -8.63 -16.27 -9.82
CA PRO A 129 -7.94 -15.37 -8.92
C PRO A 129 -7.97 -15.88 -7.47
N ILE A 130 -7.29 -16.99 -7.19
CA ILE A 130 -7.18 -17.61 -5.88
C ILE A 130 -5.85 -17.19 -5.25
N GLU A 131 -5.92 -16.48 -4.11
CA GLU A 131 -4.77 -15.92 -3.38
C GLU A 131 -3.65 -16.95 -3.17
N GLU A 132 -4.00 -18.09 -2.58
CA GLU A 132 -3.06 -19.13 -2.16
C GLU A 132 -2.29 -19.72 -3.34
N LEU A 133 -2.96 -19.87 -4.50
CA LEU A 133 -2.32 -20.38 -5.71
C LEU A 133 -1.33 -19.37 -6.30
N VAL A 134 -1.65 -18.08 -6.19
CA VAL A 134 -0.78 -17.01 -6.67
C VAL A 134 0.45 -16.88 -5.78
N VAL A 135 0.28 -16.79 -4.47
CA VAL A 135 1.42 -16.63 -3.54
C VAL A 135 2.35 -17.84 -3.55
N ALA A 136 1.79 -19.06 -3.66
CA ALA A 136 2.58 -20.28 -3.80
C ALA A 136 3.44 -20.25 -5.07
N ARG A 137 2.84 -19.88 -6.20
CA ARG A 137 3.52 -19.81 -7.49
C ARG A 137 4.56 -18.69 -7.58
N MET A 138 4.34 -17.59 -6.83
CA MET A 138 5.25 -16.44 -6.81
C MET A 138 6.39 -16.58 -5.79
N GLY A 139 6.52 -17.73 -5.14
CA GLY A 139 7.62 -18.01 -4.23
C GLY A 139 7.51 -17.37 -2.84
N LEU A 140 6.38 -16.72 -2.49
CA LEU A 140 6.24 -16.07 -1.20
C LEU A 140 6.26 -17.07 -0.03
N LEU A 141 5.80 -18.31 -0.27
CA LEU A 141 5.78 -19.35 0.75
C LEU A 141 7.19 -19.84 1.13
N GLU A 142 8.17 -19.72 0.23
CA GLU A 142 9.56 -20.09 0.48
C GLU A 142 10.20 -19.17 1.54
N PHE A 143 9.83 -17.89 1.54
CA PHE A 143 10.38 -16.90 2.47
C PHE A 143 9.61 -16.82 3.79
N ALA A 144 8.45 -17.45 3.88
CA ALA A 144 7.69 -17.46 5.12
C ALA A 144 8.30 -18.46 6.12
N PRO A 145 8.76 -18.00 7.30
CA PRO A 145 9.37 -18.89 8.27
C PRO A 145 8.34 -19.84 8.89
N SER A 146 8.75 -21.09 9.16
CA SER A 146 7.89 -22.12 9.72
C SER A 146 8.60 -22.93 10.80
N PHE A 147 7.84 -23.40 11.81
CA PHE A 147 8.34 -24.34 12.83
C PHE A 147 8.37 -25.80 12.32
N ARG A 148 7.84 -26.06 11.14
CA ARG A 148 7.89 -27.37 10.47
C ARG A 148 8.68 -27.26 9.16
N ASP A 149 9.13 -28.37 8.65
CA ASP A 149 9.73 -28.44 7.33
C ASP A 149 8.72 -28.12 6.23
N GLY A 150 9.21 -27.45 5.18
CA GLY A 150 8.43 -27.04 4.01
C GLY A 150 7.68 -25.72 4.17
N PRO A 151 7.07 -25.25 3.07
CA PRO A 151 6.39 -23.95 3.02
C PRO A 151 5.16 -23.91 3.94
N PRO A 152 4.94 -22.84 4.72
CA PRO A 152 3.72 -22.64 5.49
C PRO A 152 2.58 -22.10 4.62
N HIS A 153 1.37 -22.13 5.15
CA HIS A 153 0.24 -21.37 4.61
C HIS A 153 0.32 -19.92 5.06
N LEU A 154 0.15 -18.97 4.13
CA LEU A 154 0.02 -17.54 4.46
C LEU A 154 -1.45 -17.19 4.65
N VAL A 155 -1.76 -16.64 5.82
CA VAL A 155 -3.13 -16.21 6.15
C VAL A 155 -3.43 -14.82 5.56
N HIS A 156 -2.41 -13.96 5.44
CA HIS A 156 -2.59 -12.60 4.95
C HIS A 156 -2.73 -12.55 3.43
N PRO A 157 -3.78 -11.91 2.88
CA PRO A 157 -4.06 -11.86 1.44
C PRO A 157 -3.19 -10.82 0.72
N VAL A 158 -1.86 -11.01 0.76
CA VAL A 158 -0.87 -10.03 0.27
C VAL A 158 -1.00 -9.77 -1.23
N ALA A 159 -1.34 -10.78 -2.03
CA ALA A 159 -1.50 -10.61 -3.47
C ALA A 159 -2.74 -9.78 -3.81
N ASN A 160 -3.87 -10.01 -3.12
CA ASN A 160 -5.07 -9.21 -3.29
C ASN A 160 -4.87 -7.76 -2.82
N VAL A 161 -4.26 -7.55 -1.64
CA VAL A 161 -3.98 -6.21 -1.12
C VAL A 161 -3.05 -5.46 -2.08
N GLY A 162 -1.95 -6.08 -2.49
CA GLY A 162 -1.01 -5.48 -3.43
C GLY A 162 -1.66 -5.14 -4.78
N ALA A 163 -2.47 -6.04 -5.34
CA ALA A 163 -3.17 -5.78 -6.59
C ALA A 163 -4.19 -4.64 -6.46
N GLY A 164 -4.92 -4.56 -5.35
CA GLY A 164 -5.85 -3.47 -5.07
C GLY A 164 -5.16 -2.10 -4.99
N LEU A 165 -4.02 -2.02 -4.29
CA LEU A 165 -3.20 -0.81 -4.20
C LEU A 165 -2.63 -0.40 -5.57
N LEU A 166 -2.09 -1.36 -6.34
CA LEU A 166 -1.60 -1.09 -7.70
C LEU A 166 -2.71 -0.61 -8.64
N ALA A 167 -3.92 -1.16 -8.51
CA ALA A 167 -5.08 -0.73 -9.28
C ALA A 167 -5.47 0.71 -8.92
N ALA A 168 -5.63 1.03 -7.64
CA ALA A 168 -5.96 2.38 -7.17
C ALA A 168 -4.91 3.40 -7.65
N GLN A 169 -3.62 3.08 -7.51
CA GLN A 169 -2.52 3.92 -7.98
C GLN A 169 -2.56 4.14 -9.49
N GLY A 170 -2.75 3.07 -10.27
CA GLY A 170 -2.85 3.15 -11.72
C GLY A 170 -4.05 3.97 -12.19
N ILE A 171 -5.19 3.86 -11.50
CA ILE A 171 -6.40 4.65 -11.76
C ILE A 171 -6.13 6.13 -11.51
N VAL A 172 -5.64 6.51 -10.32
CA VAL A 172 -5.39 7.91 -9.96
C VAL A 172 -4.35 8.55 -10.87
N ALA A 173 -3.25 7.85 -11.19
CA ALA A 173 -2.27 8.32 -12.16
C ALA A 173 -2.87 8.52 -13.55
N SER A 174 -3.78 7.64 -13.96
CA SER A 174 -4.47 7.76 -15.26
C SER A 174 -5.48 8.90 -15.29
N LEU A 175 -6.18 9.17 -14.19
CA LEU A 175 -7.04 10.34 -14.03
C LEU A 175 -6.24 11.63 -14.14
N LEU A 176 -5.10 11.73 -13.45
CA LEU A 176 -4.21 12.89 -13.57
C LEU A 176 -3.69 13.09 -15.01
N ALA A 177 -3.31 12.01 -15.69
CA ALA A 177 -2.92 12.09 -17.10
C ALA A 177 -4.08 12.52 -18.00
N ARG A 178 -5.31 12.10 -17.69
CA ARG A 178 -6.53 12.49 -18.42
C ARG A 178 -6.78 13.99 -18.34
N GLU A 179 -6.56 14.63 -17.20
CA GLU A 179 -6.70 16.09 -17.06
C GLU A 179 -5.82 16.85 -18.06
N ARG A 180 -4.68 16.27 -18.42
CA ARG A 180 -3.74 16.88 -19.36
C ARG A 180 -4.01 16.52 -20.82
N THR A 181 -4.53 15.32 -21.05
CA THR A 181 -4.65 14.74 -22.41
C THR A 181 -6.08 14.70 -22.96
N GLY A 182 -7.09 14.86 -22.10
CA GLY A 182 -8.49 14.63 -22.41
C GLY A 182 -8.84 13.16 -22.69
N ARG A 183 -7.91 12.22 -22.50
CA ARG A 183 -8.12 10.80 -22.84
C ARG A 183 -8.00 9.89 -21.62
N GLY A 184 -8.95 8.98 -21.50
CA GLY A 184 -8.84 7.84 -20.60
C GLY A 184 -7.76 6.86 -21.03
N ARG A 185 -7.47 5.89 -20.16
CA ARG A 185 -6.43 4.86 -20.37
C ARG A 185 -6.91 3.52 -19.88
N LYS A 186 -6.27 2.48 -20.42
CA LYS A 186 -6.40 1.14 -19.90
C LYS A 186 -5.31 0.90 -18.85
N VAL A 187 -5.70 0.39 -17.69
CA VAL A 187 -4.84 -0.05 -16.61
C VAL A 187 -5.02 -1.55 -16.44
N ASP A 188 -3.97 -2.32 -16.63
CA ASP A 188 -3.97 -3.77 -16.38
C ASP A 188 -3.05 -4.08 -15.20
N THR A 189 -3.56 -4.77 -14.19
CA THR A 189 -2.78 -5.32 -13.08
C THR A 189 -3.22 -6.74 -12.75
N SER A 190 -2.57 -7.37 -11.76
CA SER A 190 -2.89 -8.75 -11.39
C SER A 190 -2.50 -9.06 -9.95
N LEU A 191 -3.09 -10.13 -9.40
CA LEU A 191 -2.67 -10.66 -8.10
C LEU A 191 -1.18 -11.05 -8.13
N MET A 192 -0.70 -11.59 -9.27
CA MET A 192 0.72 -11.89 -9.46
C MET A 192 1.59 -10.63 -9.29
N ALA A 193 1.19 -9.50 -9.88
CA ALA A 193 1.91 -8.23 -9.71
C ALA A 193 1.85 -7.76 -8.26
N GLY A 194 0.69 -7.87 -7.61
CA GLY A 194 0.51 -7.57 -6.18
C GLY A 194 1.42 -8.39 -5.30
N ALA A 195 1.50 -9.71 -5.53
CA ALA A 195 2.41 -10.60 -4.81
C ALA A 195 3.89 -10.18 -4.96
N LEU A 196 4.30 -9.81 -6.19
CA LEU A 196 5.69 -9.41 -6.47
C LEU A 196 6.10 -8.11 -5.78
N VAL A 197 5.17 -7.21 -5.44
CA VAL A 197 5.47 -6.01 -4.64
C VAL A 197 6.01 -6.40 -3.25
N PHE A 198 5.51 -7.49 -2.68
CA PHE A 198 5.94 -7.99 -1.36
C PHE A 198 7.16 -8.94 -1.42
N ASN A 199 7.68 -9.25 -2.61
CA ASN A 199 8.81 -10.16 -2.81
C ASN A 199 10.03 -9.49 -3.47
N PRO A 200 10.48 -8.32 -3.01
CA PRO A 200 11.59 -7.61 -3.64
C PRO A 200 12.94 -8.37 -3.63
N PRO A 201 13.28 -9.19 -2.61
CA PRO A 201 14.57 -9.89 -2.59
C PRO A 201 14.67 -11.02 -3.62
N ALA A 202 13.56 -11.67 -3.97
CA ALA A 202 13.59 -12.84 -4.86
C ALA A 202 14.03 -12.52 -6.30
N VAL A 203 13.91 -11.27 -6.72
CA VAL A 203 14.19 -10.84 -8.10
C VAL A 203 15.68 -10.62 -8.37
N GLY A 204 16.49 -10.37 -7.31
CA GLY A 204 17.90 -9.99 -7.47
C GLY A 204 18.94 -11.00 -6.97
N ASP A 205 18.52 -12.11 -6.37
CA ASP A 205 19.36 -12.84 -5.42
C ASP A 205 20.19 -14.01 -5.96
N ARG A 206 20.29 -14.20 -7.26
CA ARG A 206 21.17 -15.23 -7.82
C ARG A 206 22.67 -14.97 -7.57
N VAL A 207 23.03 -13.74 -7.19
CA VAL A 207 24.45 -13.32 -7.04
C VAL A 207 24.91 -13.30 -5.60
N LYS A 208 24.02 -13.00 -4.64
CA LYS A 208 24.32 -13.05 -3.19
C LYS A 208 23.04 -13.35 -2.43
N PRO A 209 22.95 -14.50 -1.75
CA PRO A 209 21.78 -14.83 -0.93
C PRO A 209 21.55 -13.81 0.18
N PHE A 210 20.29 -13.60 0.54
CA PHE A 210 19.90 -12.72 1.64
C PHE A 210 20.59 -13.22 2.92
N PRO A 211 21.33 -12.36 3.66
CA PRO A 211 22.22 -12.82 4.71
C PRO A 211 21.52 -13.35 5.97
N PHE A 212 20.20 -13.19 6.07
CA PHE A 212 19.44 -13.58 7.25
C PHE A 212 18.58 -14.81 6.96
N PRO A 213 18.81 -15.95 7.65
CA PRO A 213 17.92 -17.09 7.55
C PRO A 213 16.54 -16.71 8.11
N ASN A 214 15.50 -17.04 7.37
CA ASN A 214 14.14 -16.93 7.86
C ASN A 214 13.93 -17.93 9.00
N ARG A 215 13.64 -17.41 10.20
CA ARG A 215 13.28 -18.19 11.37
C ARG A 215 11.90 -17.76 11.87
N PRO A 216 11.10 -18.67 12.42
CA PRO A 216 9.77 -18.32 12.96
C PRO A 216 9.80 -17.23 14.03
N ILE A 217 10.88 -17.12 14.77
CA ILE A 217 11.07 -16.13 15.84
C ILE A 217 11.76 -14.85 15.37
N GLY A 218 12.22 -14.78 14.11
CA GLY A 218 12.92 -13.61 13.56
C GLY A 218 14.33 -13.93 13.07
N GLY A 219 14.93 -13.00 12.35
CA GLY A 219 16.25 -13.18 11.69
C GLY A 219 17.44 -12.81 12.56
N ALA A 220 17.26 -12.01 13.60
CA ALA A 220 18.34 -11.51 14.46
C ALA A 220 17.89 -11.40 15.93
N PRO A 221 18.80 -11.62 16.90
CA PRO A 221 18.42 -11.67 18.31
C PRO A 221 17.74 -10.41 18.84
N PHE A 222 18.13 -9.24 18.41
CA PHE A 222 17.51 -7.97 18.81
C PHE A 222 16.45 -7.46 17.81
N TYR A 223 16.05 -8.30 16.84
CA TYR A 223 14.99 -8.02 15.88
C TYR A 223 14.07 -9.24 15.75
N SER A 224 13.39 -9.58 16.85
CA SER A 224 12.65 -10.84 17.01
C SER A 224 11.62 -10.74 18.12
N VAL A 225 10.72 -11.72 18.18
CA VAL A 225 9.68 -11.83 19.22
C VAL A 225 10.13 -12.76 20.35
N TYR A 226 9.79 -12.36 21.59
CA TYR A 226 10.14 -13.12 22.80
C TYR A 226 8.97 -13.16 23.77
N GLU A 227 8.82 -14.29 24.47
CA GLU A 227 7.81 -14.48 25.50
C GLU A 227 8.32 -13.95 26.87
N CYS A 228 7.53 -13.10 27.50
CA CYS A 228 7.75 -12.57 28.84
C CYS A 228 7.32 -13.54 29.94
N ALA A 229 7.60 -13.22 31.20
CA ALA A 229 7.28 -14.08 32.34
C ALA A 229 5.76 -14.33 32.52
N ASP A 230 4.93 -13.38 32.12
CA ASP A 230 3.47 -13.41 32.22
C ASP A 230 2.78 -14.04 30.99
N GLY A 231 3.54 -14.60 30.05
CA GLY A 231 3.03 -15.20 28.82
C GLY A 231 2.69 -14.19 27.70
N GLN A 232 2.87 -12.91 27.94
CA GLN A 232 2.78 -11.89 26.86
C GLN A 232 4.04 -11.92 26.00
N TRP A 233 3.94 -11.39 24.79
CA TRP A 233 5.03 -11.40 23.84
C TRP A 233 5.49 -9.97 23.51
N VAL A 234 6.80 -9.77 23.42
CA VAL A 234 7.43 -8.52 23.03
C VAL A 234 8.20 -8.71 21.73
N GLN A 235 7.99 -7.83 20.76
CA GLN A 235 8.82 -7.69 19.56
C GLN A 235 9.90 -6.64 19.85
N LEU A 236 11.16 -7.01 19.72
CA LEU A 236 12.29 -6.06 19.69
C LEU A 236 12.50 -5.57 18.26
N GLY A 237 12.74 -4.25 18.10
CA GLY A 237 12.89 -3.57 16.81
C GLY A 237 14.29 -2.97 16.58
N CYS A 238 15.34 -3.48 17.21
CA CYS A 238 16.68 -2.90 17.21
C CYS A 238 17.44 -3.22 15.91
N ILE A 239 17.27 -2.38 14.88
CA ILE A 239 17.95 -2.53 13.58
C ILE A 239 19.34 -1.87 13.60
N HIS A 240 19.51 -0.77 14.33
CA HIS A 240 20.76 -0.04 14.44
C HIS A 240 21.59 -0.53 15.62
N SER A 241 22.90 -0.47 15.46
CA SER A 241 23.83 -0.87 16.51
C SER A 241 23.64 -0.15 17.84
N GLU A 242 23.30 1.13 17.79
CA GLU A 242 23.02 1.95 18.97
C GLU A 242 21.83 1.40 19.76
N PHE A 243 20.75 1.02 19.09
CA PHE A 243 19.59 0.41 19.75
C PHE A 243 19.87 -0.98 20.31
N ILE A 244 20.74 -1.76 19.64
CA ILE A 244 21.20 -3.06 20.16
C ILE A 244 21.98 -2.85 21.45
N ASP A 245 22.95 -1.90 21.46
CA ASP A 245 23.78 -1.59 22.62
C ASP A 245 22.92 -1.09 23.80
N MET A 246 21.91 -0.23 23.53
CA MET A 246 20.97 0.25 24.53
C MET A 246 20.12 -0.88 25.12
N ALA A 247 19.53 -1.71 24.27
CA ALA A 247 18.75 -2.88 24.71
C ALA A 247 19.59 -3.84 25.54
N ALA A 248 20.79 -4.18 25.07
CA ALA A 248 21.71 -5.07 25.77
C ALA A 248 22.12 -4.50 27.14
N ALA A 249 22.34 -3.18 27.24
CA ALA A 249 22.70 -2.52 28.48
C ALA A 249 21.59 -2.62 29.53
N VAL A 250 20.33 -2.29 29.17
CA VAL A 250 19.20 -2.35 30.12
C VAL A 250 18.78 -3.79 30.44
N MET A 251 19.11 -4.73 29.57
CA MET A 251 18.94 -6.16 29.81
C MET A 251 20.09 -6.77 30.64
N GLY A 252 21.16 -6.02 30.93
CA GLY A 252 22.32 -6.50 31.70
C GLY A 252 23.22 -7.48 30.97
N ILE A 253 23.19 -7.50 29.63
CA ILE A 253 23.97 -8.43 28.79
C ILE A 253 24.92 -7.73 27.81
N LEU A 254 25.22 -6.44 28.01
CA LEU A 254 26.03 -5.68 27.08
C LEU A 254 27.46 -6.28 26.92
N GLU A 255 28.08 -6.69 27.98
CA GLU A 255 29.43 -7.32 27.91
C GLU A 255 29.41 -8.62 27.10
N ILE A 256 28.33 -9.41 27.22
CA ILE A 256 28.12 -10.62 26.42
C ILE A 256 27.99 -10.25 24.94
N VAL A 257 27.16 -9.28 24.64
CA VAL A 257 26.90 -8.84 23.27
C VAL A 257 28.14 -8.26 22.59
N LEU A 258 29.02 -7.62 23.33
CA LEU A 258 30.28 -7.07 22.82
C LEU A 258 31.41 -8.12 22.64
N ASP A 259 31.20 -9.37 23.03
CA ASP A 259 32.16 -10.44 22.79
C ASP A 259 32.36 -10.62 21.26
N PRO A 260 33.63 -10.66 20.79
CA PRO A 260 33.96 -10.90 19.38
C PRO A 260 33.32 -12.16 18.78
N LYS A 261 33.00 -13.17 19.58
CA LYS A 261 32.24 -14.37 19.19
C LYS A 261 30.91 -14.03 18.51
N TYR A 262 30.27 -12.95 18.91
CA TYR A 262 28.98 -12.51 18.35
C TYR A 262 29.14 -11.44 17.25
N GLY A 263 30.34 -11.30 16.67
CA GLY A 263 30.59 -10.34 15.60
C GLY A 263 30.51 -8.87 16.05
N ASN A 264 31.01 -8.58 17.24
CA ASN A 264 30.83 -7.33 17.98
C ASN A 264 29.34 -7.05 18.32
N GLY A 265 28.60 -8.09 18.60
CA GLY A 265 27.29 -8.06 19.23
C GLY A 265 26.08 -7.73 18.35
N ARG A 266 26.30 -7.33 17.12
CA ARG A 266 25.24 -6.66 16.40
C ARG A 266 24.47 -7.57 15.44
N TRP A 267 25.22 -8.40 14.68
CA TRP A 267 24.61 -9.31 13.68
C TRP A 267 25.48 -10.55 13.53
N PRO A 268 25.41 -11.54 14.43
CA PRO A 268 26.22 -12.74 14.34
C PRO A 268 26.01 -13.46 13.01
N THR A 269 27.07 -13.65 12.25
CA THR A 269 27.06 -14.40 10.99
C THR A 269 27.18 -15.91 11.21
N ASP A 270 27.84 -16.30 12.29
CA ASP A 270 27.94 -17.70 12.71
C ASP A 270 26.60 -18.18 13.28
N GLU A 271 26.13 -19.31 12.78
CA GLU A 271 24.81 -19.88 13.14
C GLU A 271 24.70 -20.29 14.61
N LYS A 272 25.81 -20.88 15.15
CA LYS A 272 25.85 -21.34 16.54
C LYS A 272 25.88 -20.14 17.49
N ALA A 273 26.71 -19.14 17.20
CA ALA A 273 26.79 -17.92 18.00
C ALA A 273 25.46 -17.16 17.97
N ARG A 274 24.81 -17.10 16.80
CA ARG A 274 23.50 -16.47 16.67
C ARG A 274 22.43 -17.19 17.49
N SER A 275 22.35 -18.52 17.41
CA SER A 275 21.40 -19.33 18.18
C SER A 275 21.61 -19.17 19.69
N GLU A 276 22.88 -19.18 20.14
CA GLU A 276 23.20 -18.95 21.54
C GLU A 276 22.78 -17.57 22.03
N LEU A 277 22.97 -16.52 21.22
CA LEU A 277 22.54 -15.18 21.59
C LEU A 277 21.00 -15.06 21.63
N PHE A 278 20.28 -15.76 20.75
CA PHE A 278 18.81 -15.87 20.84
C PHE A 278 18.36 -16.46 22.19
N GLU A 279 18.99 -17.54 22.64
CA GLU A 279 18.67 -18.19 23.93
C GLU A 279 18.99 -17.26 25.11
N ILE A 280 20.10 -16.52 25.05
CA ILE A 280 20.45 -15.55 26.08
C ILE A 280 19.41 -14.45 26.18
N VAL A 281 19.03 -13.83 25.04
CA VAL A 281 18.01 -12.78 25.01
C VAL A 281 16.66 -13.32 25.51
N ALA A 282 16.25 -14.48 25.03
CA ALA A 282 15.01 -15.14 25.48
C ALA A 282 15.00 -15.40 26.98
N GLY A 283 16.11 -15.92 27.52
CA GLY A 283 16.28 -16.18 28.95
C GLY A 283 16.19 -14.92 29.82
N VAL A 284 16.70 -13.78 29.32
CA VAL A 284 16.60 -12.50 30.03
C VAL A 284 15.16 -11.94 29.96
N ILE A 285 14.56 -11.92 28.79
CA ILE A 285 13.18 -11.42 28.62
C ILE A 285 12.20 -12.23 29.48
N LYS A 286 12.37 -13.53 29.59
CA LYS A 286 11.54 -14.42 30.40
C LYS A 286 11.59 -14.15 31.90
N GLN A 287 12.52 -13.34 32.39
CA GLN A 287 12.66 -13.03 33.82
C GLN A 287 11.65 -12.03 34.35
N LYS A 288 11.02 -11.23 33.50
CA LYS A 288 10.09 -10.17 33.90
C LYS A 288 8.81 -10.23 33.08
N PRO A 289 7.67 -9.77 33.65
CA PRO A 289 6.42 -9.58 32.91
C PRO A 289 6.54 -8.42 31.91
N TYR A 290 5.67 -8.42 30.90
CA TYR A 290 5.71 -7.42 29.80
C TYR A 290 5.73 -5.97 30.33
N HIS A 291 4.84 -5.63 31.28
CA HIS A 291 4.73 -4.25 31.77
C HIS A 291 5.99 -3.71 32.45
N GLU A 292 6.85 -4.58 33.02
CA GLU A 292 8.16 -4.17 33.55
C GLU A 292 9.14 -3.89 32.41
N TRP A 293 9.16 -4.74 31.37
CA TRP A 293 9.99 -4.50 30.19
C TRP A 293 9.56 -3.27 29.43
N GLU A 294 8.25 -3.01 29.28
CA GLU A 294 7.70 -1.81 28.67
C GLU A 294 8.31 -0.56 29.30
N LYS A 295 8.22 -0.44 30.62
CA LYS A 295 8.80 0.70 31.34
C LYS A 295 10.33 0.82 31.14
N ILE A 296 11.07 -0.28 31.24
CA ILE A 296 12.53 -0.29 31.07
C ILE A 296 12.93 0.14 29.66
N PHE A 297 12.24 -0.36 28.64
CA PHE A 297 12.55 -0.06 27.25
C PHE A 297 12.12 1.35 26.85
N GLU A 298 10.97 1.84 27.35
CA GLU A 298 10.55 3.23 27.14
C GLU A 298 11.55 4.24 27.73
N GLU A 299 11.95 4.05 29.00
CA GLU A 299 12.92 4.92 29.66
C GLU A 299 14.28 4.96 28.96
N ALA A 300 14.64 3.89 28.25
CA ALA A 300 15.91 3.76 27.54
C ALA A 300 15.83 4.05 26.03
N ASP A 301 14.69 4.49 25.50
CA ASP A 301 14.44 4.73 24.07
C ASP A 301 14.78 3.50 23.18
N VAL A 302 14.56 2.29 23.71
CA VAL A 302 14.74 1.04 22.96
C VAL A 302 13.51 0.82 22.08
N PRO A 303 13.67 0.53 20.78
CA PRO A 303 12.53 0.19 19.92
C PRO A 303 11.94 -1.18 20.27
N PHE A 304 10.69 -1.20 20.72
CA PHE A 304 9.95 -2.41 21.03
C PHE A 304 8.45 -2.21 20.82
N ALA A 305 7.71 -3.30 20.78
CA ALA A 305 6.24 -3.28 20.82
C ALA A 305 5.70 -4.58 21.42
N ARG A 306 4.51 -4.53 22.03
CA ARG A 306 3.77 -5.73 22.40
C ARG A 306 3.22 -6.42 21.14
N ALA A 307 3.29 -7.75 21.08
CA ALA A 307 2.55 -8.51 20.08
C ALA A 307 1.06 -8.57 20.49
N ALA A 308 0.29 -7.58 20.05
CA ALA A 308 -1.11 -7.43 20.37
C ALA A 308 -2.00 -8.37 19.55
N THR A 309 -3.19 -8.68 20.05
CA THR A 309 -4.26 -9.28 19.25
C THR A 309 -4.88 -8.22 18.32
N VAL A 310 -5.70 -8.66 17.35
CA VAL A 310 -6.41 -7.73 16.45
C VAL A 310 -7.35 -6.83 17.23
N GLU A 311 -8.07 -7.39 18.22
CA GLU A 311 -8.99 -6.67 19.08
C GLU A 311 -8.26 -5.60 19.89
N GLU A 312 -7.12 -5.94 20.49
CA GLU A 312 -6.28 -5.00 21.24
C GLU A 312 -5.73 -3.90 20.33
N ALA A 313 -5.28 -4.25 19.14
CA ALA A 313 -4.78 -3.27 18.17
C ALA A 313 -5.87 -2.28 17.72
N MET A 314 -7.11 -2.75 17.53
CA MET A 314 -8.24 -1.88 17.18
C MET A 314 -8.64 -0.94 18.34
N GLU A 315 -8.31 -1.27 19.58
CA GLU A 315 -8.55 -0.48 20.77
C GLU A 315 -7.35 0.41 21.17
N ASP A 316 -6.19 0.22 20.52
CA ASP A 316 -4.95 0.91 20.85
C ASP A 316 -5.12 2.44 20.79
N PRO A 317 -4.67 3.19 21.81
CA PRO A 317 -4.79 4.65 21.84
C PRO A 317 -4.16 5.35 20.64
N GLN A 318 -3.03 4.85 20.12
CA GLN A 318 -2.35 5.43 18.95
C GLN A 318 -3.17 5.19 17.69
N VAL A 319 -3.69 3.98 17.51
CA VAL A 319 -4.54 3.62 16.35
C VAL A 319 -5.81 4.47 16.34
N ARG A 320 -6.42 4.68 17.52
CA ARG A 320 -7.58 5.57 17.68
C ARG A 320 -7.25 7.05 17.44
N SER A 321 -6.13 7.53 17.98
CA SER A 321 -5.69 8.93 17.79
C SER A 321 -5.42 9.26 16.33
N ASN A 322 -4.97 8.28 15.56
CA ASN A 322 -4.76 8.43 14.11
C ASN A 322 -6.05 8.27 13.29
N GLY A 323 -7.21 8.06 13.93
CA GLY A 323 -8.47 7.82 13.22
C GLY A 323 -8.49 6.52 12.39
N MET A 324 -7.61 5.57 12.71
CA MET A 324 -7.49 4.32 11.97
C MET A 324 -8.51 3.26 12.38
N THR A 325 -9.36 3.56 13.35
CA THR A 325 -10.54 2.75 13.70
C THR A 325 -11.79 3.58 13.64
N LEU A 326 -12.87 2.97 13.16
CA LEU A 326 -14.14 3.61 12.90
C LEU A 326 -15.30 2.68 13.30
N GLY A 327 -16.19 3.17 14.16
CA GLY A 327 -17.45 2.49 14.48
C GLY A 327 -18.53 2.85 13.47
N LEU A 328 -19.17 1.85 12.87
CA LEU A 328 -20.32 2.00 11.99
C LEU A 328 -21.45 1.09 12.43
N ARG A 329 -22.68 1.41 11.99
CA ARG A 329 -23.83 0.52 12.13
C ARG A 329 -24.17 -0.04 10.74
N ASP A 330 -23.80 -1.29 10.54
CA ASP A 330 -24.09 -2.02 9.32
C ASP A 330 -25.56 -2.49 9.31
N PRO A 331 -26.28 -2.36 8.19
CA PRO A 331 -27.70 -2.72 8.14
C PRO A 331 -27.98 -4.22 8.30
N LEU A 332 -27.03 -5.09 8.02
CA LEU A 332 -27.22 -6.55 8.07
C LEU A 332 -26.63 -7.17 9.35
N VAL A 333 -25.47 -6.70 9.81
CA VAL A 333 -24.77 -7.32 10.95
C VAL A 333 -24.76 -6.46 12.22
N GLY A 334 -25.29 -5.25 12.18
CA GLY A 334 -25.36 -4.36 13.32
C GLY A 334 -24.10 -3.55 13.58
N PRO A 335 -23.74 -3.25 14.85
CA PRO A 335 -22.55 -2.47 15.16
C PRO A 335 -21.28 -3.20 14.75
N ILE A 336 -20.42 -2.51 14.03
CA ILE A 336 -19.09 -3.01 13.63
C ILE A 336 -18.02 -1.97 13.94
N LEU A 337 -16.85 -2.45 14.34
CA LEU A 337 -15.61 -1.67 14.38
C LEU A 337 -14.75 -2.10 13.20
N GLN A 338 -14.29 -1.14 12.42
CA GLN A 338 -13.50 -1.42 11.22
C GLN A 338 -12.35 -0.42 11.05
N MET A 339 -11.45 -0.71 10.13
CA MET A 339 -10.37 0.19 9.77
C MET A 339 -10.91 1.50 9.18
N GLY A 340 -10.43 2.63 9.69
CA GLY A 340 -10.64 3.97 9.11
C GLY A 340 -9.84 4.16 7.81
N PRO A 341 -9.94 5.33 7.16
CA PRO A 341 -9.14 5.65 5.98
C PRO A 341 -7.65 5.66 6.32
N PRO A 342 -6.81 4.91 5.58
CA PRO A 342 -5.38 4.80 5.89
C PRO A 342 -4.54 5.98 5.39
N ILE A 343 -5.11 6.86 4.59
CA ILE A 343 -4.46 8.06 4.06
C ILE A 343 -5.18 9.29 4.63
N GLN A 344 -4.41 10.22 5.18
CA GLN A 344 -4.95 11.48 5.73
C GLN A 344 -4.47 12.65 4.88
N PHE A 345 -5.42 13.43 4.36
CA PHE A 345 -5.16 14.67 3.64
C PHE A 345 -5.51 15.88 4.51
N SER A 346 -4.62 16.88 4.58
CA SER A 346 -4.84 18.09 5.38
C SER A 346 -5.99 18.96 4.84
N GLU A 347 -6.08 19.08 3.52
CA GLU A 347 -7.03 19.99 2.86
C GLU A 347 -8.31 19.27 2.36
N THR A 348 -8.21 17.99 2.08
CA THR A 348 -9.29 17.17 1.52
C THR A 348 -9.42 15.84 2.27
N PRO A 349 -9.81 15.85 3.56
CA PRO A 349 -9.81 14.66 4.41
C PRO A 349 -10.57 13.50 3.78
N SER A 350 -10.02 12.30 3.92
CA SER A 350 -10.71 11.06 3.56
C SER A 350 -11.87 10.82 4.53
N GLU A 351 -13.01 10.35 4.03
CA GLU A 351 -14.22 10.13 4.83
C GLU A 351 -14.93 8.84 4.44
N VAL A 352 -15.30 8.05 5.44
CA VAL A 352 -16.19 6.90 5.24
C VAL A 352 -17.64 7.39 5.29
N ARG A 353 -18.31 7.45 4.13
CA ARG A 353 -19.64 8.04 3.97
C ARG A 353 -20.79 7.19 4.50
N GLY A 354 -20.53 5.92 4.83
CA GLY A 354 -21.56 5.02 5.37
C GLY A 354 -21.12 3.57 5.38
N PRO A 355 -21.97 2.67 5.88
CA PRO A 355 -21.73 1.23 5.84
C PRO A 355 -21.78 0.70 4.39
N SER A 356 -21.55 -0.60 4.24
CA SER A 356 -21.78 -1.29 2.98
C SER A 356 -23.29 -1.32 2.67
N PRO A 357 -23.69 -1.06 1.42
CA PRO A 357 -25.09 -1.06 1.02
C PRO A 357 -25.73 -2.46 1.14
N ILE A 358 -27.06 -2.50 1.20
CA ILE A 358 -27.81 -3.72 0.91
C ILE A 358 -27.76 -3.96 -0.60
N PRO A 359 -27.52 -5.20 -1.05
CA PRO A 359 -27.43 -5.49 -2.47
C PRO A 359 -28.63 -4.99 -3.26
N GLY A 360 -28.40 -4.12 -4.24
CA GLY A 360 -29.41 -3.57 -5.14
C GLY A 360 -30.27 -2.43 -4.58
N GLU A 361 -30.03 -1.95 -3.35
CA GLU A 361 -30.87 -0.92 -2.72
C GLU A 361 -30.87 0.40 -3.49
N ASP A 362 -29.79 0.72 -4.17
CA ASP A 362 -29.64 1.98 -4.91
C ASP A 362 -30.01 1.88 -6.39
N THR A 363 -30.49 0.72 -6.86
CA THR A 363 -30.73 0.48 -8.30
C THR A 363 -31.60 1.57 -8.92
N ALA A 364 -32.74 1.89 -8.32
CA ALA A 364 -33.68 2.89 -8.88
C ALA A 364 -33.08 4.30 -8.86
N SER A 365 -32.47 4.72 -7.75
CA SER A 365 -31.89 6.05 -7.58
C SER A 365 -30.66 6.27 -8.47
N ALA A 366 -29.74 5.29 -8.52
CA ALA A 366 -28.55 5.36 -9.35
C ALA A 366 -28.90 5.42 -10.84
N LEU A 367 -29.83 4.59 -11.30
CA LEU A 367 -30.28 4.61 -12.71
C LEU A 367 -31.05 5.86 -13.07
N ALA A 368 -31.87 6.43 -12.16
CA ALA A 368 -32.56 7.69 -12.38
C ALA A 368 -31.63 8.91 -12.46
N SER A 369 -30.44 8.82 -11.82
CA SER A 369 -29.43 9.88 -11.86
C SER A 369 -28.60 9.90 -13.16
N LEU A 370 -28.74 8.87 -14.01
CA LEU A 370 -28.00 8.80 -15.27
C LEU A 370 -28.51 9.86 -16.26
N PRO A 371 -27.60 10.50 -17.04
CA PRO A 371 -28.01 11.36 -18.14
C PRO A 371 -28.92 10.64 -19.11
N GLY A 372 -29.85 11.37 -19.73
CA GLY A 372 -30.69 10.82 -20.80
C GLY A 372 -29.85 10.22 -21.92
N ALA A 373 -30.46 9.30 -22.70
CA ALA A 373 -29.75 8.59 -23.77
C ALA A 373 -29.08 9.54 -24.81
N ASP A 374 -29.64 10.75 -24.97
CA ASP A 374 -29.21 11.78 -25.93
C ASP A 374 -28.29 12.85 -25.28
N ALA A 375 -27.99 12.74 -24.01
CA ALA A 375 -27.06 13.69 -23.35
C ALA A 375 -25.66 13.54 -23.94
N GLU A 376 -25.17 14.61 -24.56
CA GLU A 376 -23.75 14.69 -24.93
C GLU A 376 -22.92 14.54 -23.65
N THR A 377 -22.20 13.45 -23.54
CA THR A 377 -21.16 13.36 -22.53
C THR A 377 -20.21 14.51 -22.79
N GLY A 378 -19.92 15.34 -21.76
CA GLY A 378 -18.95 16.42 -21.86
C GLY A 378 -17.56 15.83 -22.17
N SER A 379 -17.40 15.46 -23.43
CA SER A 379 -16.19 14.85 -23.93
C SER A 379 -15.08 15.92 -23.90
N LEU A 380 -14.14 15.77 -23.01
CA LEU A 380 -12.82 16.42 -23.17
C LEU A 380 -12.35 16.04 -24.58
N ILE A 381 -12.29 17.01 -25.51
CA ILE A 381 -11.83 16.72 -26.87
C ILE A 381 -10.36 16.31 -26.77
N PRO A 382 -10.03 15.05 -27.11
CA PRO A 382 -8.67 14.58 -26.98
C PRO A 382 -7.73 15.40 -27.87
N ASP A 383 -6.70 16.00 -27.28
CA ASP A 383 -5.63 16.62 -28.04
C ASP A 383 -4.58 15.55 -28.41
N PRO A 384 -4.53 15.12 -29.70
CA PRO A 384 -3.58 14.07 -30.11
C PRO A 384 -2.11 14.49 -29.98
N MET A 385 -1.82 15.80 -29.86
CA MET A 385 -0.46 16.32 -29.67
C MET A 385 0.01 16.23 -28.21
N LYS A 386 -0.88 15.98 -27.25
CA LYS A 386 -0.56 15.87 -25.82
C LYS A 386 -0.46 14.43 -25.32
N LEU A 387 -0.20 13.47 -26.19
CA LEU A 387 0.01 12.08 -25.78
C LEU A 387 1.21 11.98 -24.84
N GLN A 388 0.93 11.68 -23.56
CA GLN A 388 1.97 11.30 -22.62
C GLN A 388 2.16 9.79 -22.67
N PRO A 389 3.36 9.29 -22.95
CA PRO A 389 3.62 7.85 -23.01
C PRO A 389 3.39 7.19 -21.65
N ARG A 390 3.77 7.85 -20.53
CA ARG A 390 3.55 7.36 -19.17
C ARG A 390 2.63 8.29 -18.38
N PRO A 391 1.83 7.76 -17.43
CA PRO A 391 0.81 8.56 -16.72
C PRO A 391 1.36 9.77 -15.98
N LEU A 392 2.54 9.64 -15.36
CA LEU A 392 3.16 10.68 -14.54
C LEU A 392 4.32 11.43 -15.25
N ASP A 393 4.43 11.33 -16.59
CA ASP A 393 5.41 12.14 -17.32
C ASP A 393 5.19 13.62 -17.02
N GLY A 394 6.31 14.32 -16.67
CA GLY A 394 6.30 15.72 -16.28
C GLY A 394 5.96 16.00 -14.83
N VAL A 395 5.75 14.98 -14.01
CA VAL A 395 5.67 15.11 -12.54
C VAL A 395 7.07 14.97 -11.96
N SER A 396 7.50 15.91 -11.13
CA SER A 396 8.78 15.92 -10.42
C SER A 396 8.61 15.62 -8.93
N VAL A 397 9.44 14.70 -8.42
CA VAL A 397 9.37 14.25 -7.02
C VAL A 397 10.74 14.41 -6.37
N LEU A 398 10.79 15.12 -5.24
CA LEU A 398 11.92 15.08 -4.33
C LEU A 398 11.67 14.02 -3.27
N GLU A 399 12.50 12.98 -3.24
CA GLU A 399 12.43 11.92 -2.25
C GLU A 399 13.53 12.08 -1.19
N ILE A 400 13.11 12.12 0.08
CA ILE A 400 13.99 12.13 1.25
C ILE A 400 13.54 10.97 2.16
N SER A 401 13.99 9.79 1.81
CA SER A 401 13.50 8.58 2.47
C SER A 401 14.58 7.50 2.57
N ASN A 402 14.40 6.58 3.51
CA ASN A 402 15.34 5.49 3.78
C ASN A 402 14.64 4.13 3.81
N VAL A 403 15.39 3.11 3.52
CA VAL A 403 15.13 1.67 3.66
C VAL A 403 14.01 1.16 2.72
N ILE A 404 12.73 1.15 3.11
CA ILE A 404 11.65 0.48 2.36
C ILE A 404 10.49 1.41 1.99
N ALA A 405 9.71 1.88 2.96
CA ALA A 405 8.37 2.43 2.71
C ALA A 405 8.39 3.68 1.79
N GLY A 406 9.19 4.68 2.11
CA GLY A 406 9.39 5.85 1.26
C GLY A 406 10.03 5.51 -0.09
N PRO A 407 11.16 4.75 -0.11
CA PRO A 407 11.76 4.32 -1.38
C PRO A 407 10.83 3.50 -2.28
N ALA A 408 9.97 2.64 -1.73
CA ALA A 408 8.97 1.90 -2.50
C ALA A 408 7.94 2.83 -3.15
N ALA A 409 7.43 3.81 -2.39
CA ALA A 409 6.51 4.81 -2.92
C ALA A 409 7.15 5.63 -4.05
N GLY A 410 8.38 6.13 -3.84
CA GLY A 410 9.12 6.85 -4.87
C GLY A 410 9.40 6.01 -6.12
N LYS A 411 9.71 4.71 -5.94
CA LYS A 411 9.87 3.78 -7.07
C LYS A 411 8.58 3.62 -7.88
N MET A 412 7.45 3.43 -7.21
CA MET A 412 6.15 3.30 -7.88
C MET A 412 5.80 4.55 -8.70
N LEU A 413 6.10 5.74 -8.18
CA LEU A 413 5.93 6.99 -8.94
C LEU A 413 6.88 7.04 -10.15
N ALA A 414 8.14 6.65 -9.98
CA ALA A 414 9.12 6.61 -11.06
C ALA A 414 8.74 5.60 -12.16
N ASP A 415 8.24 4.43 -11.79
CA ASP A 415 7.78 3.40 -12.74
C ASP A 415 6.58 3.90 -13.59
N LEU A 416 5.76 4.78 -13.02
CA LEU A 416 4.64 5.43 -13.72
C LEU A 416 5.06 6.67 -14.53
N GLY A 417 6.33 7.07 -14.47
CA GLY A 417 6.90 8.13 -15.32
C GLY A 417 7.32 9.39 -14.60
N ALA A 418 7.14 9.51 -13.29
CA ALA A 418 7.62 10.66 -12.56
C ALA A 418 9.16 10.75 -12.57
N ASP A 419 9.67 11.98 -12.60
CA ASP A 419 11.09 12.26 -12.43
C ASP A 419 11.43 12.33 -10.94
N VAL A 420 11.90 11.23 -10.39
CA VAL A 420 12.19 11.12 -8.96
C VAL A 420 13.67 11.38 -8.68
N VAL A 421 13.94 12.40 -7.88
CA VAL A 421 15.28 12.72 -7.36
C VAL A 421 15.35 12.35 -5.90
N LYS A 422 16.18 11.36 -5.57
CA LYS A 422 16.44 10.94 -4.18
C LYS A 422 17.60 11.75 -3.61
N LEU A 423 17.33 12.53 -2.56
CA LEU A 423 18.35 13.23 -1.78
C LEU A 423 18.84 12.33 -0.63
N GLU A 424 20.13 12.05 -0.62
CA GLU A 424 20.78 11.19 0.36
C GLU A 424 21.85 11.95 1.16
N PRO A 425 22.16 11.55 2.40
CA PRO A 425 23.35 12.02 3.10
C PRO A 425 24.63 11.57 2.36
N LEU A 426 25.77 12.20 2.66
CA LEU A 426 27.05 11.91 1.96
C LEU A 426 27.47 10.42 2.05
N ASN A 427 27.09 9.74 3.11
CA ASN A 427 27.34 8.30 3.28
C ASN A 427 26.25 7.39 2.68
N GLY A 428 25.26 7.97 2.00
CA GLY A 428 24.14 7.26 1.35
C GLY A 428 23.07 6.73 2.29
N ASP A 429 22.01 6.19 1.71
CA ASP A 429 20.96 5.45 2.42
C ASP A 429 21.57 4.23 3.14
N LEU A 430 21.08 3.93 4.35
CA LEU A 430 21.53 2.78 5.14
C LEU A 430 21.45 1.48 4.34
N SER A 431 20.40 1.29 3.58
CA SER A 431 20.18 0.07 2.78
C SER A 431 21.21 -0.13 1.66
N ARG A 432 21.90 0.90 1.20
CA ARG A 432 23.03 0.74 0.24
C ARG A 432 24.12 -0.19 0.76
N ARG A 433 24.36 -0.16 2.07
CA ARG A 433 25.45 -0.89 2.70
C ARG A 433 25.01 -2.18 3.37
N THR A 434 23.81 -2.17 3.95
CA THR A 434 23.30 -3.28 4.76
C THR A 434 22.38 -4.23 3.99
N LEU A 435 21.62 -3.69 3.02
CA LEU A 435 20.59 -4.40 2.27
C LEU A 435 20.69 -4.05 0.78
N HIS A 436 21.87 -4.24 0.19
CA HIS A 436 22.20 -3.75 -1.15
C HIS A 436 21.19 -4.15 -2.23
N GLN A 437 20.71 -5.38 -2.23
CA GLN A 437 19.73 -5.86 -3.21
C GLN A 437 18.37 -5.16 -3.06
N LEU A 438 17.93 -4.99 -1.81
CA LEU A 438 16.73 -4.23 -1.49
C LEU A 438 16.88 -2.77 -1.96
N PHE A 439 18.04 -2.16 -1.71
CA PHE A 439 18.33 -0.81 -2.20
C PHE A 439 18.23 -0.72 -3.71
N MET A 440 18.85 -1.64 -4.45
CA MET A 440 18.82 -1.66 -5.92
C MET A 440 17.40 -1.79 -6.46
N TYR A 441 16.57 -2.64 -5.84
CA TYR A 441 15.18 -2.79 -6.24
C TYR A 441 14.35 -1.53 -5.94
N MET A 442 14.41 -1.01 -4.70
CA MET A 442 13.59 0.09 -4.22
C MET A 442 13.97 1.46 -4.84
N ASN A 443 15.16 1.56 -5.45
CA ASN A 443 15.65 2.84 -6.00
C ASN A 443 15.91 2.79 -7.51
N SER A 444 15.44 1.75 -8.20
CA SER A 444 15.44 1.72 -9.67
C SER A 444 14.62 2.88 -10.25
N ASN A 445 15.02 3.36 -11.44
CA ASN A 445 14.39 4.48 -12.17
C ASN A 445 14.47 5.86 -11.46
N LYS A 446 15.27 6.01 -10.40
CA LYS A 446 15.48 7.29 -9.71
C LYS A 446 16.84 7.90 -10.05
N ARG A 447 16.95 9.22 -9.90
CA ARG A 447 18.20 9.96 -9.89
C ARG A 447 18.65 10.20 -8.45
N GLY A 448 19.95 10.15 -8.17
CA GLY A 448 20.51 10.38 -6.84
C GLY A 448 21.27 11.70 -6.75
N VAL A 449 21.08 12.41 -5.64
CA VAL A 449 21.86 13.57 -5.21
C VAL A 449 22.31 13.33 -3.77
N SER A 450 23.58 13.61 -3.48
CA SER A 450 24.10 13.53 -2.11
C SER A 450 24.43 14.92 -1.58
N ALA A 451 23.97 15.26 -0.38
CA ALA A 451 24.30 16.51 0.29
C ALA A 451 24.28 16.35 1.81
N ASP A 452 25.15 17.09 2.51
CA ASP A 452 25.09 17.18 3.98
C ASP A 452 24.09 18.27 4.39
N THR A 453 22.85 17.92 4.60
CA THR A 453 21.78 18.83 4.98
C THR A 453 21.92 19.42 6.41
N ARG A 454 22.97 19.08 7.13
CA ARG A 454 23.37 19.74 8.39
C ARG A 454 24.13 21.04 8.13
N THR A 455 24.66 21.24 6.92
CA THR A 455 25.35 22.45 6.50
C THR A 455 24.41 23.41 5.76
N VAL A 456 24.77 24.71 5.76
CA VAL A 456 24.00 25.75 5.03
C VAL A 456 23.96 25.44 3.53
N GLU A 457 25.07 24.99 2.95
CA GLU A 457 25.17 24.65 1.54
C GLU A 457 24.30 23.43 1.18
N GLY A 458 24.29 22.41 2.04
CA GLY A 458 23.45 21.24 1.85
C GLY A 458 21.95 21.55 1.98
N GLN A 459 21.57 22.43 2.93
CA GLN A 459 20.20 22.92 3.03
C GLN A 459 19.79 23.74 1.81
N GLU A 460 20.67 24.53 1.25
CA GLU A 460 20.39 25.29 0.01
C GLU A 460 20.16 24.34 -1.17
N ILE A 461 20.94 23.25 -1.30
CA ILE A 461 20.69 22.21 -2.31
C ILE A 461 19.29 21.60 -2.11
N ALA A 462 18.92 21.24 -0.89
CA ALA A 462 17.60 20.69 -0.58
C ALA A 462 16.47 21.67 -0.96
N ARG A 463 16.60 22.95 -0.61
CA ARG A 463 15.63 23.99 -0.97
C ARG A 463 15.47 24.17 -2.47
N ARG A 464 16.57 24.19 -3.23
CA ARG A 464 16.52 24.30 -4.71
C ARG A 464 15.84 23.12 -5.38
N LEU A 465 16.03 21.90 -4.84
CA LEU A 465 15.34 20.72 -5.32
C LEU A 465 13.84 20.79 -5.00
N ALA A 466 13.48 21.12 -3.75
CA ALA A 466 12.10 21.24 -3.31
C ALA A 466 11.31 22.36 -4.03
N ALA A 467 11.96 23.47 -4.32
CA ALA A 467 11.35 24.59 -5.07
C ALA A 467 10.89 24.21 -6.49
N ARG A 468 11.44 23.14 -7.06
CA ARG A 468 11.12 22.65 -8.40
C ARG A 468 10.29 21.38 -8.42
N ALA A 469 10.07 20.76 -7.26
CA ALA A 469 9.31 19.53 -7.16
C ALA A 469 7.81 19.81 -7.12
N ASP A 470 7.02 18.90 -7.68
CA ASP A 470 5.58 18.86 -7.49
C ASP A 470 5.23 18.11 -6.20
N VAL A 471 6.06 17.14 -5.80
CA VAL A 471 5.88 16.32 -4.61
C VAL A 471 7.16 16.24 -3.80
N LEU A 472 7.06 16.44 -2.49
CA LEU A 472 8.06 16.05 -1.49
C LEU A 472 7.59 14.75 -0.81
N LEU A 473 8.39 13.70 -0.95
CA LEU A 473 8.13 12.40 -0.31
C LEU A 473 9.18 12.15 0.78
N ALA A 474 8.74 12.06 2.03
CA ALA A 474 9.61 11.83 3.18
C ALA A 474 9.14 10.66 4.04
N ASN A 475 10.07 9.88 4.63
CA ASN A 475 9.77 8.91 5.68
C ASN A 475 10.63 9.14 6.93
N MET A 476 10.85 10.39 7.25
CA MET A 476 11.67 10.81 8.38
C MET A 476 10.80 11.04 9.63
N ARG A 477 11.42 10.99 10.81
CA ARG A 477 10.74 11.39 12.06
C ARG A 477 10.27 12.86 11.98
N PRO A 478 9.15 13.23 12.63
CA PRO A 478 8.68 14.62 12.68
C PRO A 478 9.79 15.61 13.03
N GLY A 479 9.78 16.77 12.41
CA GLY A 479 10.80 17.82 12.58
C GLY A 479 12.14 17.56 11.88
N ALA A 480 12.34 16.43 11.20
CA ALA A 480 13.56 16.18 10.46
C ALA A 480 13.69 17.08 9.23
N THR A 481 12.62 17.28 8.48
CA THR A 481 12.57 18.17 7.32
C THR A 481 12.81 19.62 7.71
N ASP A 482 12.36 20.06 8.91
CA ASP A 482 12.64 21.40 9.45
C ASP A 482 14.15 21.60 9.64
N ARG A 483 14.82 20.62 10.27
CA ARG A 483 16.28 20.66 10.47
C ARG A 483 17.06 20.63 9.16
N MET A 484 16.48 20.10 8.09
CA MET A 484 17.05 20.09 6.74
C MET A 484 16.79 21.41 5.97
N GLY A 485 16.07 22.36 6.57
CA GLY A 485 15.74 23.64 5.95
C GLY A 485 14.65 23.59 4.89
N ILE A 486 13.83 22.53 4.91
CA ILE A 486 12.69 22.28 4.00
C ILE A 486 11.44 21.86 4.77
N GLY A 487 11.27 22.36 5.97
CA GLY A 487 10.02 22.17 6.73
C GLY A 487 8.81 22.82 6.06
N THR A 488 7.63 22.36 6.42
CA THR A 488 6.34 22.74 5.79
C THR A 488 6.14 24.26 5.70
N ASP A 489 6.48 25.04 6.72
CA ASP A 489 6.29 26.50 6.69
C ASP A 489 7.23 27.18 5.69
N ILE A 490 8.46 26.69 5.54
CA ILE A 490 9.41 27.15 4.53
C ILE A 490 8.89 26.79 3.14
N MET A 491 8.41 25.58 2.97
CA MET A 491 7.91 25.09 1.68
C MET A 491 6.64 25.80 1.23
N LYS A 492 5.71 26.11 2.13
CA LYS A 492 4.52 26.94 1.82
C LYS A 492 4.88 28.30 1.20
N THR A 493 5.99 28.88 1.62
CA THR A 493 6.48 30.16 1.07
C THR A 493 7.24 29.95 -0.24
N LEU A 494 8.09 28.93 -0.32
CA LEU A 494 9.00 28.71 -1.43
C LEU A 494 8.31 28.06 -2.64
N ASN A 495 7.41 27.13 -2.39
CA ASN A 495 6.65 26.40 -3.39
C ASN A 495 5.24 26.07 -2.88
N PRO A 496 4.29 27.01 -2.92
CA PRO A 496 2.94 26.82 -2.35
C PRO A 496 2.10 25.74 -3.06
N ARG A 497 2.57 25.19 -4.20
CA ARG A 497 1.92 24.09 -4.89
C ARG A 497 2.50 22.72 -4.55
N LEU A 498 3.54 22.67 -3.72
CA LEU A 498 4.19 21.43 -3.32
C LEU A 498 3.21 20.56 -2.52
N LEU A 499 3.04 19.31 -2.97
CA LEU A 499 2.39 18.27 -2.19
C LEU A 499 3.41 17.62 -1.28
N GLU A 500 3.22 17.75 0.02
CA GLU A 500 4.06 17.08 1.01
C GLU A 500 3.44 15.74 1.42
N THR A 501 4.20 14.67 1.27
CA THR A 501 3.77 13.30 1.64
C THR A 501 4.74 12.73 2.66
N HIS A 502 4.22 12.41 3.83
CA HIS A 502 4.97 11.80 4.92
C HIS A 502 4.51 10.37 5.14
N VAL A 503 5.45 9.43 5.07
CA VAL A 503 5.22 8.01 5.39
C VAL A 503 5.83 7.75 6.75
N THR A 504 5.01 7.75 7.80
CA THR A 504 5.44 7.60 9.19
C THR A 504 5.03 6.25 9.75
N ALA A 505 5.65 5.83 10.87
CA ALA A 505 5.29 4.60 11.55
C ALA A 505 4.01 4.79 12.41
N TYR A 506 3.80 5.99 12.92
CA TYR A 506 2.71 6.35 13.84
C TYR A 506 2.10 7.69 13.48
#